data_d5b31878c3ac2a4928c610616647e8c8
#
_entry.id   d5b31878c3ac2a4928c610616647e8c8
#
_cell.length_a   1.000
_cell.length_b   1.000
_cell.length_c   1.000
_cell.angle_alpha   90.00
_cell.angle_beta   90.00
_cell.angle_gamma   90.00
#
_symmetry.space_group_name_H-M   'P 1'
#
loop_
_entity.id
_entity.type
_entity.pdbx_description
1 polymer ?
#
loop_
_entity_poly.entity_id
_entity_poly.type
_entity_poly.pdbx_seq_one_letter_code
_entity_poly.pdbx_strand_id
1 'polypeptide(L)'
;MTQDCDALILGGGLNGPALALALAQAGLRVALVDALPEAVRADEAFDGRAYALALASQRLLKALGVWQRVAGLAQPILGVKASDGRVGQGPAPFFLQFDDGEIEEGPMGFMLEDRHLRRAFFDAMAAEPNITQVSGETVIAQTPDASGITVRLASGRTLSARLLIGCDGRRSGTAERAGIKRTGWGYGQTALVCAIAHEQPHNGIAQQFFTPGGPLAILPLPDNRSAIVWSEADATAKTISALDDEA
;
A
#
# COMPACT_ATOMS: atom_id res chain seq x y z
N MET A 1 -31.52 -8.13 -17.53
CA MET A 1 -31.38 -6.84 -16.82
C MET A 1 -30.05 -6.21 -17.24
N THR A 2 -30.04 -4.93 -17.55
CA THR A 2 -28.77 -4.22 -17.82
C THR A 2 -28.02 -4.05 -16.51
N GLN A 3 -26.77 -4.52 -16.47
CA GLN A 3 -25.90 -4.37 -15.30
C GLN A 3 -25.38 -2.93 -15.19
N ASP A 4 -25.17 -2.44 -13.95
CA ASP A 4 -24.68 -1.08 -13.71
C ASP A 4 -23.24 -0.91 -14.23
N CYS A 5 -22.40 -1.97 -14.07
CA CYS A 5 -21.03 -1.99 -14.56
C CYS A 5 -20.60 -3.41 -14.98
N ASP A 6 -19.43 -3.51 -15.61
CA ASP A 6 -18.85 -4.79 -16.01
C ASP A 6 -18.08 -5.43 -14.85
N ALA A 7 -17.37 -4.60 -14.06
CA ALA A 7 -16.66 -5.03 -12.87
C ALA A 7 -16.98 -4.12 -11.66
N LEU A 8 -17.27 -4.75 -10.53
CA LEU A 8 -17.47 -4.08 -9.25
C LEU A 8 -16.30 -4.42 -8.32
N ILE A 9 -15.56 -3.42 -7.89
CA ILE A 9 -14.38 -3.57 -7.03
C ILE A 9 -14.72 -3.07 -5.63
N LEU A 10 -14.46 -3.89 -4.61
CA LEU A 10 -14.64 -3.50 -3.22
C LEU A 10 -13.28 -3.26 -2.58
N GLY A 11 -13.06 -2.04 -2.09
CA GLY A 11 -11.83 -1.58 -1.46
C GLY A 11 -11.06 -0.57 -2.31
N GLY A 12 -10.95 0.65 -1.79
CA GLY A 12 -10.29 1.80 -2.43
C GLY A 12 -8.88 2.08 -1.90
N GLY A 13 -8.19 1.06 -1.36
CA GLY A 13 -6.77 1.15 -1.00
C GLY A 13 -5.88 1.33 -2.24
N LEU A 14 -4.75 0.63 -2.34
CA LEU A 14 -3.90 0.76 -3.53
C LEU A 14 -4.27 -0.23 -4.64
N ASN A 15 -4.62 -1.47 -4.28
CA ASN A 15 -4.88 -2.54 -5.25
C ASN A 15 -6.19 -2.31 -6.03
N GLY A 16 -7.24 -1.86 -5.35
CA GLY A 16 -8.52 -1.58 -6.00
C GLY A 16 -8.42 -0.50 -7.06
N PRO A 17 -7.88 0.69 -6.76
CA PRO A 17 -7.64 1.75 -7.73
C PRO A 17 -6.75 1.34 -8.91
N ALA A 18 -5.65 0.60 -8.66
CA ALA A 18 -4.78 0.11 -9.73
C ALA A 18 -5.54 -0.81 -10.69
N LEU A 19 -6.33 -1.74 -10.16
CA LEU A 19 -7.15 -2.64 -10.96
C LEU A 19 -8.29 -1.89 -11.67
N ALA A 20 -8.93 -0.94 -11.00
CA ALA A 20 -9.99 -0.13 -11.60
C ALA A 20 -9.51 0.63 -12.83
N LEU A 21 -8.34 1.29 -12.73
CA LEU A 21 -7.72 1.99 -13.85
C LEU A 21 -7.37 1.03 -14.98
N ALA A 22 -6.76 -0.12 -14.67
CA ALA A 22 -6.40 -1.11 -15.69
C ALA A 22 -7.62 -1.61 -16.48
N LEU A 23 -8.71 -1.94 -15.79
CA LEU A 23 -9.94 -2.42 -16.43
C LEU A 23 -10.65 -1.31 -17.22
N ALA A 24 -10.71 -0.10 -16.66
CA ALA A 24 -11.36 1.01 -17.32
C ALA A 24 -10.62 1.45 -18.59
N GLN A 25 -9.29 1.48 -18.57
CA GLN A 25 -8.45 1.75 -19.75
C GLN A 25 -8.56 0.65 -20.81
N ALA A 26 -8.95 -0.57 -20.42
CA ALA A 26 -9.32 -1.64 -21.35
C ALA A 26 -10.77 -1.53 -21.88
N GLY A 27 -11.48 -0.46 -21.58
CA GLY A 27 -12.84 -0.17 -22.07
C GLY A 27 -13.97 -0.76 -21.22
N LEU A 28 -13.68 -1.30 -20.03
CA LEU A 28 -14.71 -1.84 -19.14
C LEU A 28 -15.28 -0.74 -18.24
N ARG A 29 -16.59 -0.79 -17.99
CA ARG A 29 -17.25 0.05 -16.98
C ARG A 29 -16.98 -0.53 -15.60
N VAL A 30 -16.40 0.27 -14.71
CA VAL A 30 -15.99 -0.15 -13.37
C VAL A 30 -16.68 0.67 -12.31
N ALA A 31 -17.22 0.03 -11.29
CA ALA A 31 -17.60 0.71 -10.05
C ALA A 31 -16.64 0.29 -8.93
N LEU A 32 -16.12 1.26 -8.19
CA LEU A 32 -15.26 1.02 -7.02
C LEU A 32 -15.98 1.53 -5.78
N VAL A 33 -16.23 0.63 -4.83
CA VAL A 33 -16.86 0.93 -3.54
C VAL A 33 -15.84 0.88 -2.43
N ASP A 34 -15.79 1.92 -1.61
CA ASP A 34 -14.94 1.97 -0.42
C ASP A 34 -15.71 2.49 0.79
N ALA A 35 -15.45 1.87 1.96
CA ALA A 35 -16.08 2.24 3.22
C ALA A 35 -15.65 3.61 3.73
N LEU A 36 -14.46 4.08 3.35
CA LEU A 36 -13.96 5.38 3.78
C LEU A 36 -14.56 6.50 2.92
N PRO A 37 -14.98 7.61 3.56
CA PRO A 37 -15.38 8.82 2.84
C PRO A 37 -14.25 9.38 1.97
N GLU A 38 -14.63 10.12 0.94
CA GLU A 38 -13.67 10.77 0.02
C GLU A 38 -12.64 11.63 0.76
N ALA A 39 -13.09 12.46 1.70
CA ALA A 39 -12.21 13.33 2.49
C ALA A 39 -11.10 12.57 3.23
N VAL A 40 -11.41 11.37 3.75
CA VAL A 40 -10.41 10.52 4.44
C VAL A 40 -9.45 9.88 3.43
N ARG A 41 -9.94 9.49 2.25
CA ARG A 41 -9.10 8.90 1.20
C ARG A 41 -8.19 9.92 0.53
N ALA A 42 -8.62 11.18 0.47
CA ALA A 42 -7.87 12.30 -0.12
C ALA A 42 -6.98 13.04 0.90
N ASP A 43 -6.95 12.60 2.17
CA ASP A 43 -6.15 13.22 3.22
C ASP A 43 -4.65 13.17 2.87
N GLU A 44 -4.01 14.32 2.91
CA GLU A 44 -2.59 14.51 2.60
C GLU A 44 -1.70 14.50 3.85
N ALA A 45 -2.28 14.31 5.05
CA ALA A 45 -1.50 14.19 6.26
C ALA A 45 -0.60 12.94 6.20
N PHE A 46 0.66 13.11 6.58
CA PHE A 46 1.59 12.00 6.68
C PHE A 46 1.31 11.17 7.94
N ASP A 47 1.00 9.92 7.77
CA ASP A 47 0.64 8.97 8.82
C ASP A 47 1.74 7.93 9.11
N GLY A 48 2.96 8.18 8.65
CA GLY A 48 4.12 7.30 8.82
C GLY A 48 4.25 6.21 7.74
N ARG A 49 3.24 6.00 6.90
CA ARG A 49 3.29 4.93 5.90
C ARG A 49 4.02 5.35 4.63
N ALA A 50 4.97 4.50 4.21
CA ALA A 50 5.64 4.59 2.92
C ALA A 50 5.83 3.19 2.34
N TYR A 51 5.97 3.12 1.03
CA TYR A 51 6.11 1.87 0.28
C TYR A 51 7.42 1.83 -0.49
N ALA A 52 8.11 0.71 -0.41
CA ALA A 52 9.19 0.39 -1.31
C ALA A 52 8.60 -0.21 -2.59
N LEU A 53 8.59 0.56 -3.65
CA LEU A 53 8.06 0.18 -4.95
C LEU A 53 9.18 -0.43 -5.80
N ALA A 54 9.07 -1.71 -6.12
CA ALA A 54 9.95 -2.36 -7.08
C ALA A 54 9.75 -1.77 -8.50
N LEU A 55 10.73 -1.94 -9.38
CA LEU A 55 10.65 -1.45 -10.77
C LEU A 55 9.41 -1.97 -11.52
N ALA A 56 8.99 -3.21 -11.27
CA ALA A 56 7.76 -3.75 -11.84
C ALA A 56 6.52 -2.95 -11.43
N SER A 57 6.43 -2.57 -10.14
CA SER A 57 5.34 -1.72 -9.64
C SER A 57 5.39 -0.32 -10.26
N GLN A 58 6.57 0.28 -10.38
CA GLN A 58 6.77 1.57 -11.02
C GLN A 58 6.37 1.53 -12.52
N ARG A 59 6.71 0.45 -13.24
CA ARG A 59 6.28 0.24 -14.63
C ARG A 59 4.75 0.13 -14.75
N LEU A 60 4.10 -0.60 -13.82
CA LEU A 60 2.64 -0.67 -13.76
C LEU A 60 2.04 0.73 -13.53
N LEU A 61 2.54 1.48 -12.56
CA LEU A 61 2.07 2.85 -12.30
C LEU A 61 2.27 3.78 -13.49
N LYS A 62 3.36 3.61 -14.26
CA LYS A 62 3.57 4.33 -15.53
C LYS A 62 2.51 3.97 -16.57
N ALA A 63 2.24 2.69 -16.76
CA ALA A 63 1.24 2.22 -17.73
C ALA A 63 -0.16 2.74 -17.38
N LEU A 64 -0.48 2.84 -16.08
CA LEU A 64 -1.76 3.38 -15.59
C LEU A 64 -1.85 4.92 -15.60
N GLY A 65 -0.78 5.65 -15.95
CA GLY A 65 -0.75 7.12 -15.94
C GLY A 65 -0.68 7.73 -14.53
N VAL A 66 -0.35 6.92 -13.51
CA VAL A 66 -0.25 7.34 -12.10
C VAL A 66 1.14 7.84 -11.76
N TRP A 67 2.18 7.19 -12.31
CA TRP A 67 3.58 7.50 -11.97
C TRP A 67 3.97 8.96 -12.21
N GLN A 68 3.52 9.56 -13.30
CA GLN A 68 3.82 10.94 -13.66
C GLN A 68 3.36 11.97 -12.62
N ARG A 69 2.35 11.60 -11.82
CA ARG A 69 1.81 12.44 -10.74
C ARG A 69 2.66 12.41 -9.47
N VAL A 70 3.48 11.37 -9.29
CA VAL A 70 4.25 11.11 -8.06
C VAL A 70 5.76 11.00 -8.27
N ALA A 71 6.23 11.01 -9.51
CA ALA A 71 7.65 10.80 -9.83
C ALA A 71 8.59 11.77 -9.11
N GLY A 72 8.20 13.03 -8.96
CA GLY A 72 8.97 14.07 -8.25
C GLY A 72 8.93 13.95 -6.71
N LEU A 73 8.07 13.08 -6.18
CA LEU A 73 7.90 12.83 -4.74
C LEU A 73 8.49 11.48 -4.32
N ALA A 74 8.96 10.69 -5.28
CA ALA A 74 9.52 9.37 -5.05
C ALA A 74 11.03 9.46 -4.84
N GLN A 75 11.53 8.84 -3.76
CA GLN A 75 12.96 8.74 -3.47
C GLN A 75 13.52 7.47 -4.12
N PRO A 76 14.49 7.56 -5.05
CA PRO A 76 15.16 6.39 -5.58
C PRO A 76 15.91 5.61 -4.49
N ILE A 77 15.85 4.27 -4.56
CA ILE A 77 16.69 3.35 -3.80
C ILE A 77 17.88 3.00 -4.70
N LEU A 78 19.05 3.55 -4.38
CA LEU A 78 20.28 3.38 -5.16
C LEU A 78 21.11 2.18 -4.69
N GLY A 79 20.84 1.69 -3.49
CA GLY A 79 21.50 0.50 -2.97
C GLY A 79 20.78 -0.06 -1.76
N VAL A 80 21.07 -1.31 -1.44
CA VAL A 80 20.58 -2.00 -0.24
C VAL A 80 21.77 -2.58 0.50
N LYS A 81 21.85 -2.31 1.81
CA LYS A 81 22.81 -2.92 2.72
C LYS A 81 22.07 -3.77 3.75
N ALA A 82 22.43 -5.04 3.84
CA ALA A 82 21.84 -5.97 4.80
C ALA A 82 22.92 -6.60 5.69
N SER A 83 22.71 -6.57 6.99
CA SER A 83 23.64 -7.17 7.97
C SER A 83 22.89 -7.70 9.18
N ASP A 84 23.52 -8.62 9.91
CA ASP A 84 23.16 -8.86 11.30
C ASP A 84 23.51 -7.63 12.13
N GLY A 85 22.79 -7.42 13.22
CA GLY A 85 23.06 -6.32 14.13
C GLY A 85 22.40 -6.52 15.48
N ARG A 86 22.77 -5.67 16.41
CA ARG A 86 22.12 -5.53 17.71
C ARG A 86 21.86 -4.07 17.96
N VAL A 87 20.69 -3.76 18.45
CA VAL A 87 20.35 -2.39 18.84
C VAL A 87 21.39 -1.86 19.82
N GLY A 88 21.93 -0.67 19.54
CA GLY A 88 22.99 -0.03 20.33
C GLY A 88 24.43 -0.50 20.06
N GLN A 89 24.64 -1.58 19.26
CA GLN A 89 25.98 -2.08 18.90
C GLN A 89 26.34 -1.85 17.44
N GLY A 90 25.36 -1.39 16.62
CA GLY A 90 25.55 -1.18 15.19
C GLY A 90 25.56 -2.47 14.35
N PRO A 91 25.91 -2.35 13.06
CA PRO A 91 25.95 -3.48 12.14
C PRO A 91 27.11 -4.43 12.45
N ALA A 92 26.94 -5.70 12.07
CA ALA A 92 28.03 -6.66 12.07
C ALA A 92 29.14 -6.24 11.07
N PRO A 93 30.39 -6.69 11.26
CA PRO A 93 31.50 -6.33 10.35
C PRO A 93 31.31 -6.89 8.93
N PHE A 94 30.46 -7.90 8.75
CA PHE A 94 30.10 -8.45 7.44
C PHE A 94 28.69 -8.05 7.07
N PHE A 95 28.50 -7.56 5.84
CA PHE A 95 27.20 -7.19 5.30
C PHE A 95 27.11 -7.54 3.82
N LEU A 96 25.89 -7.77 3.36
CA LEU A 96 25.58 -7.89 1.95
C LEU A 96 25.27 -6.49 1.42
N GLN A 97 25.83 -6.17 0.26
CA GLN A 97 25.54 -4.93 -0.44
C GLN A 97 25.05 -5.26 -1.85
N PHE A 98 23.97 -4.59 -2.24
CA PHE A 98 23.45 -4.58 -3.60
C PHE A 98 23.49 -3.14 -4.09
N ASP A 99 23.93 -2.92 -5.31
CA ASP A 99 24.14 -1.60 -5.90
C ASP A 99 23.29 -1.45 -7.16
N ASP A 100 22.79 -0.25 -7.43
CA ASP A 100 22.02 0.03 -8.64
C ASP A 100 22.88 -0.05 -9.91
N GLY A 101 24.19 0.13 -9.80
CA GLY A 101 25.15 -0.06 -10.89
C GLY A 101 25.19 -1.49 -11.45
N GLU A 102 24.66 -2.48 -10.73
CA GLU A 102 24.50 -3.87 -11.19
C GLU A 102 23.20 -4.08 -11.99
N ILE A 103 22.32 -3.06 -12.06
CA ILE A 103 21.02 -3.13 -12.75
C ILE A 103 21.02 -2.14 -13.91
N GLU A 104 21.00 -2.63 -15.14
CA GLU A 104 20.98 -1.77 -16.35
C GLU A 104 19.72 -0.90 -16.46
N GLU A 105 18.66 -1.21 -15.73
CA GLU A 105 17.33 -0.64 -15.89
C GLU A 105 17.03 0.57 -14.98
N GLY A 106 17.97 0.99 -14.15
CA GLY A 106 17.81 2.12 -13.23
C GLY A 106 17.92 1.74 -11.75
N PRO A 107 17.40 2.56 -10.81
CA PRO A 107 17.51 2.31 -9.38
C PRO A 107 16.81 0.99 -9.01
N MET A 108 17.18 0.40 -7.87
CA MET A 108 16.59 -0.86 -7.38
C MET A 108 15.09 -0.77 -7.12
N GLY A 109 14.59 0.44 -6.90
CA GLY A 109 13.19 0.76 -6.67
C GLY A 109 13.03 2.19 -6.19
N PHE A 110 11.88 2.48 -5.61
CA PHE A 110 11.55 3.83 -5.14
C PHE A 110 10.80 3.75 -3.81
N MET A 111 11.15 4.61 -2.88
CA MET A 111 10.29 4.88 -1.72
C MET A 111 9.27 5.94 -2.06
N LEU A 112 8.02 5.71 -1.68
CA LEU A 112 6.93 6.66 -1.90
C LEU A 112 5.97 6.64 -0.72
N GLU A 113 5.64 7.81 -0.18
CA GLU A 113 4.70 7.95 0.92
C GLU A 113 3.27 7.57 0.47
N ASP A 114 2.52 6.88 1.32
CA ASP A 114 1.17 6.40 1.06
C ASP A 114 0.22 7.52 0.62
N ARG A 115 0.26 8.67 1.29
CA ARG A 115 -0.60 9.83 0.99
C ARG A 115 -0.47 10.29 -0.45
N HIS A 116 0.73 10.34 -1.01
CA HIS A 116 0.97 10.77 -2.39
C HIS A 116 0.43 9.75 -3.39
N LEU A 117 0.68 8.46 -3.14
CA LEU A 117 0.21 7.40 -4.01
C LEU A 117 -1.32 7.27 -3.98
N ARG A 118 -1.94 7.36 -2.80
CA ARG A 118 -3.40 7.38 -2.64
C ARG A 118 -4.03 8.54 -3.41
N ARG A 119 -3.49 9.75 -3.24
CA ARG A 119 -3.99 10.94 -3.92
C ARG A 119 -3.87 10.80 -5.44
N ALA A 120 -2.73 10.33 -5.94
CA ALA A 120 -2.52 10.13 -7.36
C ALA A 120 -3.49 9.11 -7.97
N PHE A 121 -3.79 8.03 -7.26
CA PHE A 121 -4.80 7.07 -7.69
C PHE A 121 -6.20 7.69 -7.69
N PHE A 122 -6.55 8.44 -6.66
CA PHE A 122 -7.84 9.09 -6.55
C PHE A 122 -8.07 10.06 -7.72
N ASP A 123 -7.09 10.92 -8.00
CA ASP A 123 -7.16 11.89 -9.10
C ASP A 123 -7.17 11.19 -10.48
N ALA A 124 -6.41 10.10 -10.65
CA ALA A 124 -6.41 9.34 -11.89
C ALA A 124 -7.77 8.68 -12.15
N MET A 125 -8.39 8.09 -11.11
CA MET A 125 -9.73 7.51 -11.23
C MET A 125 -10.82 8.55 -11.48
N ALA A 126 -10.71 9.74 -10.88
CA ALA A 126 -11.66 10.83 -11.11
C ALA A 126 -11.62 11.36 -12.56
N ALA A 127 -10.47 11.25 -13.22
CA ALA A 127 -10.29 11.63 -14.61
C ALA A 127 -10.71 10.55 -15.63
N GLU A 128 -10.99 9.32 -15.16
CA GLU A 128 -11.33 8.18 -16.01
C GLU A 128 -12.86 8.00 -16.12
N PRO A 129 -13.46 8.27 -17.30
CA PRO A 129 -14.92 8.29 -17.45
C PRO A 129 -15.60 6.94 -17.24
N ASN A 130 -14.85 5.84 -17.39
CA ASN A 130 -15.35 4.49 -17.19
C ASN A 130 -15.33 4.04 -15.73
N ILE A 131 -14.89 4.90 -14.78
CA ILE A 131 -14.87 4.57 -13.36
C ILE A 131 -15.93 5.38 -12.59
N THR A 132 -16.80 4.68 -11.89
CA THR A 132 -17.70 5.26 -10.88
C THR A 132 -17.14 4.99 -9.48
N GLN A 133 -16.78 6.03 -8.75
CA GLN A 133 -16.36 5.93 -7.36
C GLN A 133 -17.56 6.06 -6.42
N VAL A 134 -17.70 5.12 -5.47
CA VAL A 134 -18.74 5.09 -4.44
C VAL A 134 -18.04 5.06 -3.08
N SER A 135 -17.79 6.24 -2.51
CA SER A 135 -17.07 6.43 -1.27
C SER A 135 -18.02 6.51 -0.06
N GLY A 136 -17.56 6.08 1.12
CA GLY A 136 -18.35 6.12 2.36
C GLY A 136 -19.44 5.05 2.44
N GLU A 137 -19.35 4.00 1.63
CA GLU A 137 -20.36 2.95 1.54
C GLU A 137 -19.78 1.57 1.86
N THR A 138 -20.51 0.83 2.67
CA THR A 138 -20.15 -0.55 3.06
C THR A 138 -21.08 -1.55 2.38
N VAL A 139 -20.51 -2.58 1.78
CA VAL A 139 -21.30 -3.72 1.24
C VAL A 139 -21.70 -4.63 2.38
N ILE A 140 -23.03 -4.82 2.55
CA ILE A 140 -23.61 -5.66 3.61
C ILE A 140 -24.13 -7.01 3.10
N ALA A 141 -24.36 -7.15 1.79
CA ALA A 141 -24.77 -8.41 1.18
C ALA A 141 -24.23 -8.51 -0.26
N GLN A 142 -24.00 -9.74 -0.71
CA GLN A 142 -23.63 -10.05 -2.09
C GLN A 142 -24.39 -11.31 -2.52
N THR A 143 -25.07 -11.25 -3.66
CA THR A 143 -25.91 -12.34 -4.18
C THR A 143 -25.50 -12.62 -5.62
N PRO A 144 -24.78 -13.73 -5.88
CA PRO A 144 -24.48 -14.16 -7.23
C PRO A 144 -25.70 -14.79 -7.89
N ASP A 145 -25.83 -14.63 -9.20
CA ASP A 145 -26.80 -15.32 -10.05
C ASP A 145 -26.17 -15.72 -11.39
N ALA A 146 -26.98 -16.29 -12.30
CA ALA A 146 -26.49 -16.72 -13.62
C ALA A 146 -26.01 -15.57 -14.52
N SER A 147 -26.41 -14.34 -14.24
CA SER A 147 -26.07 -13.14 -15.03
C SER A 147 -24.85 -12.38 -14.46
N GLY A 148 -24.50 -12.61 -13.19
CA GLY A 148 -23.43 -11.90 -12.50
C GLY A 148 -23.62 -11.84 -10.99
N ILE A 149 -23.50 -10.65 -10.42
CA ILE A 149 -23.59 -10.45 -8.98
C ILE A 149 -24.28 -9.14 -8.66
N THR A 150 -25.14 -9.16 -7.64
CA THR A 150 -25.75 -7.97 -7.04
C THR A 150 -25.20 -7.78 -5.62
N VAL A 151 -24.76 -6.57 -5.29
CA VAL A 151 -24.38 -6.19 -3.93
C VAL A 151 -25.40 -5.19 -3.38
N ARG A 152 -25.61 -5.26 -2.05
CA ARG A 152 -26.40 -4.28 -1.32
C ARG A 152 -25.51 -3.49 -0.38
N LEU A 153 -25.61 -2.17 -0.49
CA LEU A 153 -24.90 -1.21 0.35
C LEU A 153 -25.65 -0.94 1.66
N ALA A 154 -24.95 -0.42 2.65
CA ALA A 154 -25.55 -0.06 3.94
C ALA A 154 -26.63 1.02 3.82
N SER A 155 -26.52 1.93 2.85
CA SER A 155 -27.56 2.92 2.51
C SER A 155 -28.85 2.31 1.94
N GLY A 156 -28.87 1.00 1.64
CA GLY A 156 -29.97 0.32 0.94
C GLY A 156 -29.87 0.34 -0.58
N ARG A 157 -28.94 1.11 -1.18
CA ARG A 157 -28.67 1.10 -2.62
C ARG A 157 -28.14 -0.27 -3.04
N THR A 158 -28.46 -0.68 -4.26
CA THR A 158 -27.92 -1.90 -4.89
C THR A 158 -27.08 -1.54 -6.10
N LEU A 159 -26.05 -2.36 -6.35
CA LEU A 159 -25.22 -2.31 -7.55
C LEU A 159 -25.11 -3.70 -8.14
N SER A 160 -25.15 -3.80 -9.46
CA SER A 160 -25.05 -5.06 -10.21
C SER A 160 -23.88 -5.04 -11.18
N ALA A 161 -23.17 -6.17 -11.28
CA ALA A 161 -22.01 -6.32 -12.16
C ALA A 161 -21.91 -7.74 -12.71
N ARG A 162 -21.12 -7.92 -13.77
CA ARG A 162 -20.77 -9.25 -14.27
C ARG A 162 -19.80 -9.96 -13.34
N LEU A 163 -18.92 -9.18 -12.70
CA LEU A 163 -17.87 -9.69 -11.80
C LEU A 163 -17.75 -8.79 -10.57
N LEU A 164 -17.61 -9.41 -9.40
CA LEU A 164 -17.24 -8.76 -8.14
C LEU A 164 -15.81 -9.13 -7.79
N ILE A 165 -14.99 -8.12 -7.45
CA ILE A 165 -13.57 -8.29 -7.11
C ILE A 165 -13.32 -7.71 -5.73
N GLY A 166 -12.87 -8.54 -4.79
CA GLY A 166 -12.52 -8.13 -3.44
C GLY A 166 -11.10 -7.59 -3.37
N CYS A 167 -10.96 -6.28 -3.13
CA CYS A 167 -9.72 -5.58 -2.81
C CYS A 167 -9.80 -4.93 -1.41
N ASP A 168 -10.68 -5.44 -0.55
CA ASP A 168 -11.07 -4.91 0.76
C ASP A 168 -10.14 -5.36 1.91
N GLY A 169 -8.91 -5.77 1.56
CA GLY A 169 -7.79 -5.92 2.46
C GLY A 169 -7.78 -7.22 3.26
N ARG A 170 -6.92 -7.23 4.30
CA ARG A 170 -6.61 -8.42 5.09
C ARG A 170 -7.83 -9.03 5.80
N ARG A 171 -8.83 -8.22 6.15
CA ARG A 171 -10.08 -8.66 6.79
C ARG A 171 -11.26 -8.61 5.81
N SER A 172 -11.03 -9.05 4.56
CA SER A 172 -12.00 -8.99 3.47
C SER A 172 -13.36 -9.55 3.86
N GLY A 173 -14.35 -8.69 3.96
CA GLY A 173 -15.75 -9.06 4.09
C GLY A 173 -16.30 -9.71 2.80
N THR A 174 -15.75 -9.36 1.66
CA THR A 174 -16.06 -9.97 0.36
C THR A 174 -15.72 -11.45 0.34
N ALA A 175 -14.52 -11.81 0.79
CA ALA A 175 -14.11 -13.20 0.89
C ALA A 175 -14.97 -13.99 1.90
N GLU A 176 -15.27 -13.39 3.05
CA GLU A 176 -16.10 -13.99 4.08
C GLU A 176 -17.53 -14.30 3.55
N ARG A 177 -18.17 -13.32 2.91
CA ARG A 177 -19.51 -13.50 2.30
C ARG A 177 -19.52 -14.51 1.14
N ALA A 178 -18.37 -14.70 0.47
CA ALA A 178 -18.20 -15.74 -0.55
C ALA A 178 -17.90 -17.13 0.03
N GLY A 179 -17.84 -17.29 1.36
CA GLY A 179 -17.49 -18.55 2.02
C GLY A 179 -16.01 -18.94 1.92
N ILE A 180 -15.14 -17.99 1.49
CA ILE A 180 -13.70 -18.22 1.37
C ILE A 180 -13.07 -18.16 2.78
N LYS A 181 -12.59 -19.30 3.24
CA LYS A 181 -11.91 -19.40 4.54
C LYS A 181 -10.49 -18.86 4.45
N ARG A 182 -10.11 -18.10 5.45
CA ARG A 182 -8.74 -17.63 5.65
C ARG A 182 -8.06 -18.43 6.72
N THR A 183 -6.83 -18.84 6.46
CA THR A 183 -5.96 -19.48 7.44
C THR A 183 -4.86 -18.50 7.81
N GLY A 184 -4.54 -18.39 9.09
CA GLY A 184 -3.52 -17.45 9.56
C GLY A 184 -3.05 -17.80 10.97
N TRP A 185 -1.84 -17.36 11.29
CA TRP A 185 -1.24 -17.46 12.62
C TRP A 185 -0.46 -16.18 12.91
N GLY A 186 -0.26 -15.87 14.17
CA GLY A 186 0.57 -14.75 14.61
C GLY A 186 2.04 -15.17 14.72
N TYR A 187 2.94 -14.22 14.46
CA TYR A 187 4.39 -14.41 14.67
C TYR A 187 4.83 -14.00 16.09
N GLY A 188 3.94 -13.42 16.90
CA GLY A 188 4.28 -12.87 18.22
C GLY A 188 5.15 -11.62 18.13
N GLN A 189 5.07 -10.92 17.00
CA GLN A 189 5.85 -9.73 16.69
C GLN A 189 4.95 -8.60 16.20
N THR A 190 5.33 -7.37 16.57
CA THR A 190 4.71 -6.13 16.10
C THR A 190 5.75 -5.28 15.39
N ALA A 191 5.40 -4.75 14.22
CA ALA A 191 6.22 -3.78 13.51
C ALA A 191 5.86 -2.35 13.97
N LEU A 192 6.85 -1.64 14.49
CA LEU A 192 6.80 -0.21 14.77
C LEU A 192 7.18 0.55 13.52
N VAL A 193 6.37 1.51 13.12
CA VAL A 193 6.58 2.28 11.89
C VAL A 193 6.56 3.77 12.20
N CYS A 194 7.60 4.48 11.79
CA CYS A 194 7.67 5.94 11.88
C CYS A 194 8.56 6.50 10.75
N ALA A 195 8.65 7.81 10.68
CA ALA A 195 9.68 8.48 9.88
C ALA A 195 10.49 9.42 10.77
N ILE A 196 11.78 9.45 10.52
CA ILE A 196 12.73 10.32 11.23
C ILE A 196 13.41 11.27 10.25
N ALA A 197 13.71 12.48 10.68
CA ALA A 197 14.63 13.39 10.01
C ALA A 197 16.04 13.19 10.59
N HIS A 198 17.07 13.35 9.77
CA HIS A 198 18.45 13.17 10.19
C HIS A 198 19.39 14.15 9.48
N GLU A 199 20.55 14.40 10.07
CA GLU A 199 21.51 15.39 9.59
C GLU A 199 22.38 14.85 8.44
N GLN A 200 22.77 13.58 8.52
CA GLN A 200 23.62 12.95 7.52
C GLN A 200 22.81 12.45 6.33
N PRO A 201 23.29 12.67 5.09
CA PRO A 201 22.59 12.19 3.91
C PRO A 201 22.54 10.66 3.85
N HIS A 202 21.36 10.10 3.56
CA HIS A 202 21.20 8.64 3.38
C HIS A 202 21.76 8.13 2.03
N ASN A 203 22.08 9.02 1.09
CA ASN A 203 22.60 8.71 -0.26
C ASN A 203 21.76 7.69 -1.06
N GLY A 204 20.47 7.61 -0.81
CA GLY A 204 19.58 6.64 -1.45
C GLY A 204 19.77 5.18 -0.99
N ILE A 205 20.49 4.93 0.10
CA ILE A 205 20.79 3.58 0.58
C ILE A 205 19.71 3.12 1.56
N ALA A 206 19.05 2.02 1.24
CA ALA A 206 18.18 1.29 2.16
C ALA A 206 19.03 0.37 3.04
N GLN A 207 18.78 0.36 4.34
CA GLN A 207 19.51 -0.48 5.29
C GLN A 207 18.56 -1.46 5.96
N GLN A 208 19.02 -2.71 6.11
CA GLN A 208 18.29 -3.78 6.77
C GLN A 208 19.18 -4.44 7.80
N PHE A 209 18.76 -4.38 9.06
CA PHE A 209 19.42 -5.09 10.16
C PHE A 209 18.58 -6.26 10.62
N PHE A 210 19.16 -7.44 10.70
CA PHE A 210 18.53 -8.62 11.30
C PHE A 210 18.91 -8.66 12.78
N THR A 211 18.00 -8.20 13.63
CA THR A 211 18.20 -8.18 15.09
C THR A 211 17.55 -9.38 15.75
N PRO A 212 17.91 -9.74 16.98
CA PRO A 212 17.31 -10.87 17.70
C PRO A 212 15.80 -10.75 17.91
N GLY A 213 15.25 -9.53 18.02
CA GLY A 213 13.81 -9.28 18.16
C GLY A 213 13.05 -9.34 16.86
N GLY A 214 13.73 -9.08 15.75
CA GLY A 214 13.16 -9.03 14.40
C GLY A 214 13.94 -8.04 13.52
N PRO A 215 13.56 -7.89 12.24
CA PRO A 215 14.25 -6.97 11.35
C PRO A 215 13.97 -5.50 11.67
N LEU A 216 15.00 -4.67 11.51
CA LEU A 216 14.95 -3.21 11.50
C LEU A 216 15.34 -2.71 10.11
N ALA A 217 14.42 -2.07 9.41
CA ALA A 217 14.68 -1.42 8.13
C ALA A 217 14.75 0.11 8.31
N ILE A 218 15.74 0.73 7.66
CA ILE A 218 15.91 2.18 7.55
C ILE A 218 15.87 2.50 6.06
N LEU A 219 14.80 3.12 5.59
CA LEU A 219 14.49 3.27 4.18
C LEU A 219 14.52 4.75 3.78
N PRO A 220 15.26 5.14 2.74
CA PRO A 220 15.45 6.55 2.38
C PRO A 220 14.13 7.21 1.94
N LEU A 221 13.82 8.38 2.46
CA LEU A 221 12.73 9.25 2.04
C LEU A 221 13.29 10.59 1.54
N PRO A 222 12.52 11.40 0.78
CA PRO A 222 12.94 12.75 0.43
C PRO A 222 13.34 13.61 1.65
N ASP A 223 14.18 14.63 1.41
CA ASP A 223 14.56 15.66 2.40
C ASP A 223 15.34 15.15 3.63
N ASN A 224 16.27 14.24 3.43
CA ASN A 224 17.03 13.62 4.53
C ASN A 224 16.15 13.05 5.63
N ARG A 225 15.08 12.39 5.23
CA ARG A 225 14.25 11.59 6.12
C ARG A 225 14.42 10.11 5.82
N SER A 226 14.13 9.28 6.78
CA SER A 226 14.07 7.82 6.59
C SER A 226 12.80 7.26 7.23
N ALA A 227 12.15 6.35 6.52
CA ALA A 227 11.12 5.51 7.11
C ALA A 227 11.77 4.37 7.90
N ILE A 228 11.30 4.18 9.10
CA ILE A 228 11.72 3.10 9.99
C ILE A 228 10.63 2.04 10.01
N VAL A 229 11.02 0.78 9.82
CA VAL A 229 10.16 -0.38 10.08
C VAL A 229 10.92 -1.29 11.02
N TRP A 230 10.53 -1.32 12.28
CA TRP A 230 11.22 -2.04 13.33
C TRP A 230 10.32 -3.12 13.92
N SER A 231 10.63 -4.37 13.65
CA SER A 231 9.90 -5.52 14.17
C SER A 231 10.50 -5.96 15.50
N GLU A 232 9.65 -6.08 16.51
CA GLU A 232 10.00 -6.53 17.85
C GLU A 232 8.98 -7.52 18.38
N ALA A 233 9.35 -8.29 19.40
CA ALA A 233 8.40 -9.11 20.15
C ALA A 233 7.26 -8.24 20.69
N ASP A 234 6.03 -8.74 20.69
CA ASP A 234 4.83 -7.97 21.04
C ASP A 234 4.95 -7.22 22.38
N ALA A 235 5.58 -7.86 23.40
CA ALA A 235 5.78 -7.25 24.71
C ALA A 235 6.74 -6.06 24.65
N THR A 236 7.86 -6.21 23.94
CA THR A 236 8.87 -5.15 23.72
C THR A 236 8.28 -3.99 22.92
N ALA A 237 7.61 -4.30 21.81
CA ALA A 237 6.96 -3.29 20.96
C ALA A 237 5.93 -2.48 21.73
N LYS A 238 5.14 -3.11 22.61
CA LYS A 238 4.20 -2.42 23.47
C LYS A 238 4.89 -1.46 24.46
N THR A 239 6.03 -1.86 25.01
CA THR A 239 6.82 -1.00 25.91
C THR A 239 7.36 0.20 25.14
N ILE A 240 7.96 -0.01 23.96
CA ILE A 240 8.49 1.06 23.12
C ILE A 240 7.39 2.04 22.71
N SER A 241 6.22 1.55 22.30
CA SER A 241 5.08 2.38 21.90
C SER A 241 4.49 3.23 23.05
N ALA A 242 4.84 2.93 24.29
CA ALA A 242 4.37 3.67 25.47
C ALA A 242 5.38 4.73 25.95
N LEU A 243 6.58 4.78 25.35
CA LEU A 243 7.58 5.81 25.64
C LEU A 243 7.14 7.15 25.05
N ASP A 244 7.59 8.23 25.65
CA ASP A 244 7.47 9.58 25.08
C ASP A 244 8.63 9.87 24.11
N ASP A 245 8.58 11.04 23.46
CA ASP A 245 9.55 11.43 22.44
C ASP A 245 10.99 11.66 22.98
N GLU A 246 11.17 11.72 24.30
CA GLU A 246 12.48 11.93 24.96
C GLU A 246 13.12 10.61 25.45
N ALA A 247 12.38 9.52 25.50
CA ALA A 247 12.80 8.21 26.02
C ALA A 247 13.27 7.27 24.91
#